data_9d00b636e5d4533ffc20e55b0aa2d33b
#
_entry.id   9d00b636e5d4533ffc20e55b0aa2d33b
#
_cell.length_a   1.000
_cell.length_b   1.000
_cell.length_c   1.000
_cell.angle_alpha   90.00
_cell.angle_beta   90.00
_cell.angle_gamma   90.00
#
_symmetry.space_group_name_H-M   'P 1'
#
loop_
_entity.id
_entity.type
_entity.pdbx_description
1 polymer ?
#
loop_
_entity_poly.entity_id
_entity_poly.type
_entity_poly.pdbx_seq_one_letter_code
_entity_poly.pdbx_strand_id
1 'polypeptide(L)'
;MPHPKHTLVIVPGWCDSGPGHWQTRWADALPHTVRVRQDDWIAPVREAWVAAIAQTIEAQPGPVIIAAHSLGCIAVSHLPPEVAAKIHGALLVAPADPERRSVLADFAPVPYQRLPYRSVLVASGNDPYCPVRTAGAYARAWGSEFVRLPDAGHINVEARFGDWPLGLALLQSLGTRVPTRYLRASQTPNTVSPMPTSARPVSVSPNKAQAITAVAGGTR
;
A
#
# COMPACT_ATOMS: atom_id res chain seq x y z
N MET A 1 4.66 -24.90 25.02
CA MET A 1 3.33 -24.49 24.54
C MET A 1 3.49 -24.00 23.11
N PRO A 2 2.78 -24.54 22.13
CA PRO A 2 2.77 -23.92 20.80
C PRO A 2 2.20 -22.51 20.95
N HIS A 3 2.96 -21.51 20.52
CA HIS A 3 2.48 -20.13 20.50
C HIS A 3 1.14 -20.07 19.74
N PRO A 4 0.16 -19.30 20.22
CA PRO A 4 -1.09 -19.14 19.51
C PRO A 4 -0.76 -18.66 18.09
N LYS A 5 -1.22 -19.41 17.11
CA LYS A 5 -1.04 -19.05 15.71
C LYS A 5 -1.98 -17.89 15.44
N HIS A 6 -1.44 -16.67 15.35
CA HIS A 6 -2.23 -15.51 14.95
C HIS A 6 -2.69 -15.70 13.50
N THR A 7 -3.93 -15.37 13.23
CA THR A 7 -4.40 -15.25 11.85
C THR A 7 -3.90 -13.93 11.29
N LEU A 8 -3.29 -13.96 10.09
CA LEU A 8 -2.95 -12.74 9.35
C LEU A 8 -4.20 -12.27 8.60
N VAL A 9 -4.65 -11.07 8.89
CA VAL A 9 -5.77 -10.42 8.20
C VAL A 9 -5.23 -9.37 7.24
N ILE A 10 -5.39 -9.62 5.95
CA ILE A 10 -5.03 -8.69 4.87
C ILE A 10 -6.18 -7.70 4.69
N VAL A 11 -5.88 -6.42 4.78
CA VAL A 11 -6.86 -5.32 4.59
C VAL A 11 -6.41 -4.47 3.41
N PRO A 12 -6.97 -4.69 2.21
CA PRO A 12 -6.63 -3.90 1.03
C PRO A 12 -7.10 -2.44 1.13
N GLY A 13 -6.60 -1.63 0.20
CA GLY A 13 -7.04 -0.26 0.01
C GLY A 13 -8.11 -0.09 -1.05
N TRP A 14 -8.40 1.17 -1.40
CA TRP A 14 -9.30 1.55 -2.48
C TRP A 14 -8.89 0.89 -3.80
N CYS A 15 -9.86 0.41 -4.57
CA CYS A 15 -9.69 -0.36 -5.81
C CYS A 15 -9.06 -1.75 -5.63
N ASP A 16 -9.03 -2.28 -4.40
CA ASP A 16 -8.45 -3.57 -4.04
C ASP A 16 -6.92 -3.67 -4.31
N SER A 17 -6.34 -4.81 -3.96
CA SER A 17 -4.95 -5.17 -4.26
C SER A 17 -4.95 -6.30 -5.28
N GLY A 18 -4.74 -5.95 -6.55
CA GLY A 18 -4.79 -6.89 -7.67
C GLY A 18 -3.66 -7.92 -7.69
N PRO A 19 -3.62 -8.77 -8.72
CA PRO A 19 -2.55 -9.75 -8.93
C PRO A 19 -1.17 -9.07 -8.93
N GLY A 20 -0.19 -9.71 -8.30
CA GLY A 20 1.17 -9.18 -8.20
C GLY A 20 1.40 -8.21 -7.03
N HIS A 21 0.38 -7.65 -6.41
CA HIS A 21 0.50 -6.83 -5.21
C HIS A 21 1.02 -7.67 -4.03
N TRP A 22 1.87 -7.10 -3.17
CA TRP A 22 2.44 -7.82 -2.03
C TRP A 22 1.36 -8.43 -1.12
N GLN A 23 0.23 -7.76 -0.91
CA GLN A 23 -0.89 -8.31 -0.11
C GLN A 23 -1.48 -9.57 -0.73
N THR A 24 -1.69 -9.59 -2.04
CA THR A 24 -2.21 -10.77 -2.75
C THR A 24 -1.21 -11.91 -2.68
N ARG A 25 0.07 -11.64 -2.95
CA ARG A 25 1.13 -12.66 -2.83
C ARG A 25 1.24 -13.24 -1.42
N TRP A 26 1.09 -12.40 -0.39
CA TRP A 26 1.11 -12.87 0.99
C TRP A 26 -0.14 -13.69 1.33
N ALA A 27 -1.32 -13.28 0.84
CA ALA A 27 -2.54 -14.05 1.04
C ALA A 27 -2.43 -15.47 0.45
N ASP A 28 -1.78 -15.60 -0.71
CA ASP A 28 -1.60 -16.89 -1.40
C ASP A 28 -0.48 -17.75 -0.76
N ALA A 29 0.54 -17.11 -0.18
CA ALA A 29 1.77 -17.78 0.23
C ALA A 29 1.87 -18.06 1.73
N LEU A 30 1.28 -17.22 2.58
CA LEU A 30 1.42 -17.34 4.03
C LEU A 30 0.29 -18.18 4.62
N PRO A 31 0.61 -19.12 5.53
CA PRO A 31 -0.40 -19.92 6.20
C PRO A 31 -1.25 -19.08 7.16
N HIS A 32 -2.47 -19.51 7.40
CA HIS A 32 -3.42 -18.86 8.32
C HIS A 32 -3.65 -17.37 7.96
N THR A 33 -3.82 -17.12 6.67
CA THR A 33 -4.10 -15.79 6.13
C THR A 33 -5.54 -15.72 5.66
N VAL A 34 -6.23 -14.65 6.01
CA VAL A 34 -7.55 -14.30 5.50
C VAL A 34 -7.49 -12.90 4.90
N ARG A 35 -8.32 -12.65 3.90
CA ARG A 35 -8.39 -11.36 3.22
C ARG A 35 -9.77 -10.78 3.42
N VAL A 36 -9.83 -9.54 3.86
CA VAL A 36 -11.07 -8.78 3.94
C VAL A 36 -11.62 -8.58 2.52
N ARG A 37 -12.92 -8.73 2.38
CA ARG A 37 -13.66 -8.45 1.15
C ARG A 37 -14.56 -7.25 1.40
N GLN A 38 -14.66 -6.37 0.42
CA GLN A 38 -15.56 -5.24 0.42
C GLN A 38 -16.61 -5.46 -0.67
N ASP A 39 -17.83 -5.02 -0.43
CA ASP A 39 -18.90 -5.12 -1.42
C ASP A 39 -18.68 -4.13 -2.57
N ASP A 40 -18.15 -2.96 -2.27
CA ASP A 40 -17.78 -1.95 -3.26
C ASP A 40 -16.35 -1.45 -3.02
N TRP A 41 -15.49 -1.72 -4.02
CA TRP A 41 -14.10 -1.28 -4.02
C TRP A 41 -13.91 0.11 -4.64
N ILE A 42 -14.91 0.63 -5.36
CA ILE A 42 -14.80 1.86 -6.16
C ILE A 42 -15.42 3.06 -5.46
N ALA A 43 -16.60 2.87 -4.86
CA ALA A 43 -17.27 3.87 -4.07
C ALA A 43 -17.32 3.46 -2.58
N PRO A 44 -16.19 3.56 -1.85
CA PRO A 44 -16.08 3.06 -0.49
C PRO A 44 -16.93 3.89 0.48
N VAL A 45 -17.73 3.20 1.29
CA VAL A 45 -18.48 3.78 2.41
C VAL A 45 -17.81 3.34 3.71
N ARG A 46 -17.42 4.29 4.55
CA ARG A 46 -16.66 4.03 5.79
C ARG A 46 -17.31 2.99 6.67
N GLU A 47 -18.61 3.16 6.96
CA GLU A 47 -19.35 2.25 7.85
C GLU A 47 -19.32 0.81 7.32
N ALA A 48 -19.61 0.61 6.04
CA ALA A 48 -19.60 -0.71 5.41
C ALA A 48 -18.19 -1.33 5.42
N TRP A 49 -17.15 -0.53 5.11
CA TRP A 49 -15.77 -0.98 5.11
C TRP A 49 -15.29 -1.40 6.49
N VAL A 50 -15.59 -0.59 7.51
CA VAL A 50 -15.25 -0.89 8.91
C VAL A 50 -15.98 -2.14 9.39
N ALA A 51 -17.28 -2.27 9.05
CA ALA A 51 -18.06 -3.46 9.39
C ALA A 51 -17.50 -4.74 8.76
N ALA A 52 -17.11 -4.72 7.48
CA ALA A 52 -16.51 -5.88 6.80
C ALA A 52 -15.17 -6.29 7.44
N ILE A 53 -14.34 -5.32 7.86
CA ILE A 53 -13.10 -5.59 8.59
C ILE A 53 -13.41 -6.20 9.96
N ALA A 54 -14.35 -5.61 10.71
CA ALA A 54 -14.77 -6.08 12.03
C ALA A 54 -15.28 -7.53 11.96
N GLN A 55 -16.19 -7.84 11.06
CA GLN A 55 -16.71 -9.19 10.84
C GLN A 55 -15.59 -10.20 10.52
N THR A 56 -14.64 -9.79 9.66
CA THR A 56 -13.50 -10.65 9.32
C THR A 56 -12.64 -10.96 10.55
N ILE A 57 -12.38 -9.97 11.40
CA ILE A 57 -11.60 -10.13 12.65
C ILE A 57 -12.36 -10.98 13.64
N GLU A 58 -13.65 -10.71 13.85
CA GLU A 58 -14.50 -11.41 14.82
C GLU A 58 -14.68 -12.89 14.48
N ALA A 59 -14.73 -13.23 13.21
CA ALA A 59 -14.81 -14.62 12.74
C ALA A 59 -13.54 -15.43 13.05
N GLN A 60 -12.43 -14.81 13.48
CA GLN A 60 -11.21 -15.56 13.78
C GLN A 60 -11.28 -16.12 15.21
N PRO A 61 -10.83 -17.37 15.40
CA PRO A 61 -10.90 -18.05 16.72
C PRO A 61 -9.94 -17.47 17.77
N GLY A 62 -8.98 -16.66 17.37
CA GLY A 62 -7.95 -16.09 18.25
C GLY A 62 -7.52 -14.69 17.84
N PRO A 63 -6.48 -14.14 18.48
CA PRO A 63 -5.92 -12.83 18.12
C PRO A 63 -5.44 -12.79 16.68
N VAL A 64 -5.55 -11.62 16.05
CA VAL A 64 -5.15 -11.41 14.66
C VAL A 64 -3.97 -10.45 14.54
N ILE A 65 -3.23 -10.55 13.44
CA ILE A 65 -2.26 -9.54 13.01
C ILE A 65 -2.79 -8.93 11.72
N ILE A 66 -2.81 -7.61 11.67
CA ILE A 66 -3.31 -6.87 10.51
C ILE A 66 -2.15 -6.53 9.56
N ALA A 67 -2.36 -6.69 8.25
CA ALA A 67 -1.52 -6.10 7.21
C ALA A 67 -2.41 -5.25 6.29
N ALA A 68 -2.48 -3.95 6.58
CA ALA A 68 -3.32 -2.99 5.88
C ALA A 68 -2.52 -2.14 4.89
N HIS A 69 -3.17 -1.75 3.79
CA HIS A 69 -2.61 -0.88 2.78
C HIS A 69 -3.55 0.28 2.48
N SER A 70 -2.99 1.48 2.28
CA SER A 70 -3.70 2.65 1.77
C SER A 70 -4.96 2.99 2.60
N LEU A 71 -6.14 3.05 1.98
CA LEU A 71 -7.43 3.27 2.65
C LEU A 71 -7.72 2.23 3.73
N GLY A 72 -7.22 1.00 3.56
CA GLY A 72 -7.34 -0.04 4.57
C GLY A 72 -6.71 0.34 5.91
N CYS A 73 -5.61 1.12 5.91
CA CYS A 73 -5.00 1.64 7.14
C CYS A 73 -5.95 2.59 7.88
N ILE A 74 -6.63 3.45 7.11
CA ILE A 74 -7.57 4.41 7.66
C ILE A 74 -8.81 3.69 8.20
N ALA A 75 -9.37 2.75 7.44
CA ALA A 75 -10.52 1.97 7.90
C ALA A 75 -10.24 1.20 9.20
N VAL A 76 -9.03 0.63 9.34
CA VAL A 76 -8.58 -0.03 10.58
C VAL A 76 -8.52 0.93 11.77
N SER A 77 -8.18 2.20 11.55
CA SER A 77 -8.16 3.20 12.63
C SER A 77 -9.55 3.59 13.14
N HIS A 78 -10.61 3.29 12.40
CA HIS A 78 -12.00 3.51 12.78
C HIS A 78 -12.66 2.29 13.47
N LEU A 79 -11.93 1.20 13.66
CA LEU A 79 -12.50 0.01 14.31
C LEU A 79 -12.96 0.32 15.75
N PRO A 80 -14.12 -0.24 16.17
CA PRO A 80 -14.58 -0.12 17.53
C PRO A 80 -13.59 -0.76 18.52
N PRO A 81 -13.49 -0.26 19.76
CA PRO A 81 -12.52 -0.72 20.76
C PRO A 81 -12.57 -2.23 21.03
N GLU A 82 -13.76 -2.82 21.04
CA GLU A 82 -13.99 -4.26 21.29
C GLU A 82 -13.40 -5.13 20.18
N VAL A 83 -13.47 -4.69 18.92
CA VAL A 83 -12.84 -5.37 17.78
C VAL A 83 -11.32 -5.14 17.81
N ALA A 84 -10.90 -3.91 18.08
CA ALA A 84 -9.49 -3.55 18.17
C ALA A 84 -8.76 -4.35 19.27
N ALA A 85 -9.43 -4.75 20.34
CA ALA A 85 -8.88 -5.58 21.40
C ALA A 85 -8.47 -7.00 20.93
N LYS A 86 -9.02 -7.51 19.82
CA LYS A 86 -8.59 -8.79 19.21
C LYS A 86 -7.32 -8.67 18.36
N ILE A 87 -6.85 -7.45 18.08
CA ILE A 87 -5.67 -7.21 17.26
C ILE A 87 -4.43 -7.31 18.15
N HIS A 88 -3.54 -8.26 17.82
CA HIS A 88 -2.25 -8.42 18.49
C HIS A 88 -1.21 -7.40 17.99
N GLY A 89 -1.27 -7.06 16.71
CA GLY A 89 -0.38 -6.08 16.08
C GLY A 89 -0.81 -5.73 14.67
N ALA A 90 -0.32 -4.60 14.14
CA ALA A 90 -0.66 -4.14 12.81
C ALA A 90 0.54 -3.59 12.04
N LEU A 91 0.69 -4.03 10.79
CA LEU A 91 1.54 -3.42 9.77
C LEU A 91 0.66 -2.53 8.89
N LEU A 92 0.86 -1.23 8.99
CA LEU A 92 0.08 -0.20 8.29
C LEU A 92 0.96 0.41 7.19
N VAL A 93 0.60 0.21 5.94
CA VAL A 93 1.48 0.50 4.80
C VAL A 93 0.87 1.57 3.91
N ALA A 94 1.64 2.64 3.66
CA ALA A 94 1.25 3.73 2.76
C ALA A 94 -0.19 4.22 3.02
N PRO A 95 -0.53 4.68 4.24
CA PRO A 95 -1.89 5.11 4.55
C PRO A 95 -2.37 6.16 3.57
N ALA A 96 -3.66 6.16 3.22
CA ALA A 96 -4.25 7.22 2.41
C ALA A 96 -4.44 8.49 3.25
N ASP A 97 -4.55 9.63 2.55
CA ASP A 97 -5.04 10.88 3.13
C ASP A 97 -6.45 11.16 2.56
N PRO A 98 -7.53 10.90 3.32
CA PRO A 98 -8.90 11.02 2.81
C PRO A 98 -9.26 12.44 2.35
N GLU A 99 -8.61 13.46 2.90
CA GLU A 99 -8.89 14.86 2.54
C GLU A 99 -8.38 15.21 1.14
N ARG A 100 -7.52 14.39 0.55
CA ARG A 100 -6.95 14.63 -0.78
C ARG A 100 -7.78 14.06 -1.93
N ARG A 101 -8.81 13.28 -1.65
CA ARG A 101 -9.66 12.65 -2.69
C ARG A 101 -11.11 12.60 -2.24
N SER A 102 -11.98 13.25 -2.98
CA SER A 102 -13.42 13.34 -2.67
C SER A 102 -14.08 11.97 -2.48
N VAL A 103 -13.67 10.96 -3.24
CA VAL A 103 -14.21 9.59 -3.11
C VAL A 103 -13.87 8.94 -1.76
N LEU A 104 -12.87 9.43 -1.05
CA LEU A 104 -12.45 8.94 0.27
C LEU A 104 -12.93 9.84 1.43
N ALA A 105 -13.65 10.93 1.13
CA ALA A 105 -13.99 11.96 2.12
C ALA A 105 -14.82 11.43 3.30
N ASP A 106 -15.60 10.36 3.11
CA ASP A 106 -16.37 9.71 4.18
C ASP A 106 -15.49 9.14 5.31
N PHE A 107 -14.21 8.88 5.03
CA PHE A 107 -13.24 8.41 6.02
C PHE A 107 -12.58 9.55 6.83
N ALA A 108 -12.90 10.79 6.54
CA ALA A 108 -12.50 11.93 7.36
C ALA A 108 -13.59 12.26 8.41
N PRO A 109 -13.20 12.81 9.58
CA PRO A 109 -11.82 12.97 10.03
C PRO A 109 -11.18 11.63 10.44
N VAL A 110 -9.90 11.47 10.14
CA VAL A 110 -9.14 10.29 10.59
C VAL A 110 -8.96 10.36 12.12
N PRO A 111 -9.21 9.28 12.89
CA PRO A 111 -9.01 9.28 14.34
C PRO A 111 -7.53 9.50 14.71
N TYR A 112 -7.25 10.57 15.47
CA TYR A 112 -5.92 10.91 16.00
C TYR A 112 -5.81 10.42 17.45
N GLN A 113 -5.99 9.11 17.68
CA GLN A 113 -5.91 8.48 19.00
C GLN A 113 -5.02 7.25 18.96
N ARG A 114 -4.39 6.94 20.09
CA ARG A 114 -3.49 5.80 20.21
C ARG A 114 -4.22 4.49 19.93
N LEU A 115 -3.63 3.65 19.08
CA LEU A 115 -4.12 2.29 18.86
C LEU A 115 -3.82 1.42 20.09
N PRO A 116 -4.73 0.51 20.48
CA PRO A 116 -4.55 -0.32 21.68
C PRO A 116 -3.57 -1.49 21.47
N TYR A 117 -2.94 -1.59 20.31
CA TYR A 117 -2.00 -2.65 19.94
C TYR A 117 -0.72 -2.07 19.36
N ARG A 118 0.34 -2.89 19.35
CA ARG A 118 1.61 -2.51 18.70
C ARG A 118 1.40 -2.39 17.19
N SER A 119 1.93 -1.34 16.60
CA SER A 119 1.84 -1.13 15.16
C SER A 119 3.13 -0.57 14.56
N VAL A 120 3.38 -0.93 13.32
CA VAL A 120 4.44 -0.36 12.48
C VAL A 120 3.76 0.33 11.30
N LEU A 121 4.03 1.61 11.10
CA LEU A 121 3.55 2.37 9.96
C LEU A 121 4.70 2.63 8.99
N VAL A 122 4.56 2.12 7.77
CA VAL A 122 5.53 2.31 6.68
C VAL A 122 4.98 3.35 5.71
N ALA A 123 5.75 4.40 5.44
CA ALA A 123 5.37 5.45 4.51
C ALA A 123 6.50 5.76 3.52
N SER A 124 6.15 6.24 2.35
CA SER A 124 7.09 6.66 1.31
C SER A 124 7.27 8.17 1.27
N GLY A 125 8.49 8.61 0.94
CA GLY A 125 8.81 10.03 0.79
C GLY A 125 8.14 10.68 -0.42
N ASN A 126 7.79 9.90 -1.44
CA ASN A 126 7.19 10.33 -2.70
C ASN A 126 5.80 9.73 -2.97
N ASP A 127 5.06 9.35 -1.93
CA ASP A 127 3.71 8.81 -2.07
C ASP A 127 2.74 9.88 -2.62
N PRO A 128 2.07 9.63 -3.76
CA PRO A 128 1.14 10.60 -4.34
C PRO A 128 -0.19 10.70 -3.59
N TYR A 129 -0.53 9.73 -2.74
CA TYR A 129 -1.81 9.67 -2.03
C TYR A 129 -1.77 10.23 -0.62
N CYS A 130 -0.58 10.27 0.02
CA CYS A 130 -0.43 10.80 1.36
C CYS A 130 0.97 11.41 1.53
N PRO A 131 1.08 12.71 1.82
CA PRO A 131 2.36 13.30 2.15
C PRO A 131 3.01 12.60 3.34
N VAL A 132 4.31 12.38 3.29
CA VAL A 132 5.04 11.69 4.36
C VAL A 132 4.89 12.38 5.72
N ARG A 133 4.68 13.71 5.74
CA ARG A 133 4.38 14.47 6.97
C ARG A 133 3.04 14.08 7.59
N THR A 134 2.00 13.86 6.76
CA THR A 134 0.67 13.39 7.20
C THR A 134 0.77 11.97 7.73
N ALA A 135 1.44 11.07 7.02
CA ALA A 135 1.70 9.69 7.48
C ALA A 135 2.47 9.67 8.82
N GLY A 136 3.46 10.57 8.98
CA GLY A 136 4.19 10.75 10.24
C GLY A 136 3.32 11.30 11.39
N ALA A 137 2.33 12.14 11.07
CA ALA A 137 1.35 12.60 12.05
C ALA A 137 0.42 11.46 12.50
N TYR A 138 -0.04 10.62 11.57
CA TYR A 138 -0.79 9.40 11.90
C TYR A 138 0.04 8.48 12.78
N ALA A 139 1.30 8.17 12.39
CA ALA A 139 2.15 7.30 13.18
C ALA A 139 2.32 7.77 14.63
N ARG A 140 2.50 9.08 14.82
CA ARG A 140 2.63 9.68 16.16
C ARG A 140 1.33 9.57 16.96
N ALA A 141 0.19 9.90 16.35
CA ALA A 141 -1.11 9.84 17.00
C ALA A 141 -1.49 8.41 17.37
N TRP A 142 -1.26 7.47 16.47
CA TRP A 142 -1.57 6.04 16.67
C TRP A 142 -0.55 5.31 17.57
N GLY A 143 0.60 5.94 17.87
CA GLY A 143 1.68 5.32 18.64
C GLY A 143 2.40 4.22 17.87
N SER A 144 2.41 4.31 16.54
CA SER A 144 3.09 3.37 15.65
C SER A 144 4.58 3.64 15.57
N GLU A 145 5.39 2.58 15.48
CA GLU A 145 6.76 2.68 15.00
C GLU A 145 6.74 3.18 13.55
N PHE A 146 7.54 4.22 13.26
CA PHE A 146 7.50 4.86 11.93
C PHE A 146 8.71 4.44 11.08
N VAL A 147 8.46 3.80 9.95
CA VAL A 147 9.44 3.41 8.95
C VAL A 147 9.24 4.25 7.70
N ARG A 148 10.24 5.08 7.37
CA ARG A 148 10.22 5.89 6.15
C ARG A 148 11.06 5.26 5.06
N LEU A 149 10.46 5.07 3.88
CA LEU A 149 11.17 4.72 2.65
C LEU A 149 11.33 5.99 1.79
N PRO A 150 12.52 6.28 1.22
CA PRO A 150 12.73 7.52 0.50
C PRO A 150 11.87 7.64 -0.77
N ASP A 151 11.92 6.64 -1.66
CA ASP A 151 11.31 6.68 -3.00
C ASP A 151 10.59 5.36 -3.32
N ALA A 152 9.55 5.05 -2.54
CA ALA A 152 8.81 3.79 -2.64
C ALA A 152 7.42 3.95 -3.30
N GLY A 153 7.10 5.13 -3.86
CA GLY A 153 5.79 5.42 -4.44
C GLY A 153 4.68 5.11 -3.43
N HIS A 154 3.60 4.48 -3.87
CA HIS A 154 2.51 4.04 -2.99
C HIS A 154 2.69 2.62 -2.44
N ILE A 155 3.91 2.07 -2.47
CA ILE A 155 4.26 0.72 -2.00
C ILE A 155 3.28 -0.32 -2.58
N ASN A 156 3.03 -0.25 -3.86
CA ASN A 156 2.12 -1.10 -4.64
C ASN A 156 2.83 -1.74 -5.85
N VAL A 157 2.07 -2.37 -6.73
CA VAL A 157 2.61 -3.03 -7.94
C VAL A 157 3.30 -2.03 -8.88
N GLU A 158 2.73 -0.83 -9.06
CA GLU A 158 3.29 0.21 -9.91
C GLU A 158 4.66 0.67 -9.42
N ALA A 159 4.84 0.70 -8.09
CA ALA A 159 6.11 0.98 -7.44
C ALA A 159 7.00 -0.29 -7.29
N ARG A 160 6.66 -1.40 -7.95
CA ARG A 160 7.38 -2.68 -7.99
C ARG A 160 7.45 -3.43 -6.66
N PHE A 161 6.46 -3.22 -5.79
CA PHE A 161 6.34 -3.95 -4.53
C PHE A 161 5.48 -5.21 -4.72
N GLY A 162 6.14 -6.30 -5.15
CA GLY A 162 5.56 -7.66 -5.23
C GLY A 162 5.97 -8.50 -4.03
N ASP A 163 7.18 -9.08 -4.04
CA ASP A 163 7.69 -9.95 -2.96
C ASP A 163 8.25 -9.15 -1.77
N TRP A 164 7.96 -8.11 -1.43
CA TRP A 164 8.43 -7.14 -0.45
C TRP A 164 9.07 -7.75 0.83
N PRO A 165 10.37 -8.12 0.80
CA PRO A 165 11.03 -8.80 1.91
C PRO A 165 11.11 -7.99 3.20
N LEU A 166 11.33 -6.67 3.10
CA LEU A 166 11.33 -5.79 4.27
C LEU A 166 9.96 -5.83 4.97
N GLY A 167 8.87 -5.79 4.21
CA GLY A 167 7.52 -5.89 4.77
C GLY A 167 7.30 -7.20 5.49
N LEU A 168 7.80 -8.33 4.96
CA LEU A 168 7.73 -9.63 5.63
C LEU A 168 8.54 -9.65 6.95
N ALA A 169 9.70 -9.02 6.98
CA ALA A 169 10.50 -8.90 8.20
C ALA A 169 9.78 -8.06 9.27
N LEU A 170 9.17 -6.93 8.87
CA LEU A 170 8.36 -6.11 9.76
C LEU A 170 7.11 -6.86 10.28
N LEU A 171 6.43 -7.59 9.41
CA LEU A 171 5.30 -8.43 9.78
C LEU A 171 5.71 -9.52 10.78
N GLN A 172 6.86 -10.15 10.56
CA GLN A 172 7.43 -11.14 11.49
C GLN A 172 7.73 -10.53 12.86
N SER A 173 8.19 -9.29 12.93
CA SER A 173 8.46 -8.60 14.19
C SER A 173 7.20 -8.38 15.04
N LEU A 174 6.03 -8.42 14.41
CA LEU A 174 4.71 -8.33 15.04
C LEU A 174 4.17 -9.70 15.47
N GLY A 175 4.92 -10.79 15.29
CA GLY A 175 4.54 -12.13 15.73
C GLY A 175 3.96 -13.05 14.65
N THR A 176 3.93 -12.63 13.39
CA THR A 176 3.53 -13.51 12.28
C THR A 176 4.63 -14.51 11.96
N ARG A 177 4.26 -15.77 11.76
CA ARG A 177 5.20 -16.80 11.34
C ARG A 177 5.42 -16.72 9.83
N VAL A 178 6.55 -16.14 9.41
CA VAL A 178 6.96 -16.11 8.01
C VAL A 178 7.88 -17.31 7.74
N PRO A 179 7.54 -18.21 6.80
CA PRO A 179 8.41 -19.34 6.46
C PRO A 179 9.78 -18.88 5.96
N THR A 180 10.86 -19.54 6.41
CA THR A 180 12.25 -19.17 6.13
C THR A 180 12.58 -19.02 4.64
N ARG A 181 11.89 -19.77 3.76
CA ARG A 181 12.06 -19.66 2.30
C ARG A 181 11.78 -18.26 1.75
N TYR A 182 10.84 -17.52 2.34
CA TYR A 182 10.51 -16.14 1.94
C TYR A 182 11.51 -15.12 2.47
N LEU A 183 12.15 -15.40 3.61
CA LEU A 183 13.16 -14.54 4.19
C LEU A 183 14.53 -14.67 3.48
N ARG A 184 14.84 -15.85 2.92
CA ARG A 184 16.10 -16.08 2.20
C ARG A 184 16.11 -15.49 0.80
N ALA A 185 14.98 -15.39 0.12
CA ALA A 185 14.86 -14.75 -1.19
C ALA A 185 15.23 -13.24 -1.17
N SER A 186 15.27 -12.65 0.01
CA SER A 186 15.62 -11.24 0.24
C SER A 186 17.10 -10.94 0.27
N GLN A 187 17.97 -11.95 0.29
CA GLN A 187 19.45 -11.76 0.36
C GLN A 187 20.13 -11.79 -1.01
N THR A 188 19.41 -12.03 -2.08
CA THR A 188 19.95 -11.80 -3.42
C THR A 188 19.89 -10.29 -3.71
N PRO A 189 21.06 -9.63 -3.91
CA PRO A 189 21.05 -8.24 -4.32
C PRO A 189 20.27 -8.13 -5.63
N ASN A 190 19.39 -7.15 -5.71
CA ASN A 190 18.72 -6.75 -6.95
C ASN A 190 19.81 -6.37 -7.95
N THR A 191 20.34 -7.33 -8.69
CA THR A 191 21.18 -7.05 -9.85
C THR A 191 20.28 -6.39 -10.88
N VAL A 192 20.29 -5.07 -10.88
CA VAL A 192 19.76 -4.26 -11.97
C VAL A 192 20.55 -4.67 -13.20
N SER A 193 19.98 -5.51 -14.06
CA SER A 193 20.52 -5.74 -15.39
C SER A 193 20.60 -4.39 -16.10
N PRO A 194 21.78 -3.98 -16.58
CA PRO A 194 21.88 -2.73 -17.33
C PRO A 194 21.01 -2.83 -18.56
N MET A 195 20.16 -1.85 -18.78
CA MET A 195 19.39 -1.67 -20.01
C MET A 195 20.38 -1.67 -21.20
N PRO A 196 20.12 -2.39 -22.28
CA PRO A 196 20.95 -2.32 -23.44
C PRO A 196 20.91 -0.90 -24.03
N THR A 197 22.05 -0.24 -24.00
CA THR A 197 22.29 1.05 -24.66
C THR A 197 22.36 0.76 -26.18
N SER A 198 21.23 0.80 -26.86
CA SER A 198 21.15 0.80 -28.31
C SER A 198 20.44 2.06 -28.77
N ALA A 199 21.18 3.15 -28.86
CA ALA A 199 20.81 4.27 -29.72
C ALA A 199 21.89 4.39 -30.81
N ARG A 200 21.66 3.78 -31.96
CA ARG A 200 22.34 4.16 -33.18
C ARG A 200 21.87 5.58 -33.55
N PRO A 201 22.78 6.50 -33.89
CA PRO A 201 22.36 7.79 -34.41
C PRO A 201 21.76 7.60 -35.82
N VAL A 202 20.52 8.05 -35.98
CA VAL A 202 19.88 8.17 -37.28
C VAL A 202 20.49 9.40 -37.96
N SER A 203 21.22 9.18 -39.05
CA SER A 203 21.73 10.24 -39.95
C SER A 203 20.55 10.87 -40.68
N VAL A 204 20.25 12.12 -40.37
CA VAL A 204 19.30 12.93 -41.14
C VAL A 204 20.06 13.57 -42.30
N SER A 205 19.79 13.13 -43.54
CA SER A 205 20.20 13.80 -44.75
C SER A 205 19.39 15.09 -44.97
N PRO A 206 20.00 16.19 -45.36
CA PRO A 206 19.28 17.43 -45.64
C PRO A 206 18.52 17.34 -46.96
N ASN A 207 17.21 17.50 -46.93
CA ASN A 207 16.41 17.60 -48.15
C ASN A 207 16.19 19.06 -48.51
N LYS A 208 16.36 19.30 -49.83
CA LYS A 208 16.43 20.56 -50.57
C LYS A 208 15.25 21.49 -50.31
N ALA A 209 15.58 22.77 -50.15
CA ALA A 209 14.68 23.89 -50.29
C ALA A 209 14.00 23.91 -51.67
N GLN A 210 12.68 24.06 -51.70
CA GLN A 210 11.97 24.59 -52.85
C GLN A 210 11.24 25.86 -52.42
N ALA A 211 11.70 26.94 -53.04
CA ALA A 211 11.08 28.25 -53.02
C ALA A 211 9.73 28.19 -53.73
N ILE A 212 8.70 28.75 -53.15
CA ILE A 212 7.48 29.12 -53.86
C ILE A 212 7.22 30.60 -53.56
N THR A 213 7.21 31.31 -54.64
CA THR A 213 7.07 32.73 -54.88
C THR A 213 5.75 33.30 -54.35
N ALA A 214 5.83 34.49 -53.81
CA ALA A 214 4.69 35.35 -53.50
C ALA A 214 3.95 35.79 -54.73
N VAL A 215 2.63 35.80 -54.71
CA VAL A 215 1.76 36.61 -55.56
C VAL A 215 0.84 37.43 -54.67
N ALA A 216 1.03 38.73 -54.79
CA ALA A 216 0.18 39.77 -54.25
C ALA A 216 -1.03 40.01 -55.18
N GLY A 217 -2.12 40.43 -54.65
CA GLY A 217 -3.27 41.00 -55.29
C GLY A 217 -4.49 40.82 -54.40
N GLY A 218 -5.19 41.78 -53.85
CA GLY A 218 -5.51 43.08 -54.33
C GLY A 218 -7.03 43.22 -54.28
N THR A 219 -7.49 44.13 -53.42
CA THR A 219 -8.77 44.91 -53.53
C THR A 219 -10.12 44.16 -53.58
N ARG A 220 -10.96 44.28 -52.62
CA ARG A 220 -12.00 45.35 -52.37
C ARG A 220 -12.69 45.09 -51.04
#